data_0547457db6bb1a67b8011e792da467f1
#
_entry.id   0547457db6bb1a67b8011e792da467f1
#
_cell.length_a   1.000
_cell.length_b   1.000
_cell.length_c   1.000
_cell.angle_alpha   90.00
_cell.angle_beta   90.00
_cell.angle_gamma   90.00
#
_symmetry.space_group_name_H-M   'P 1'
#
loop_
_entity.id
_entity.type
_entity.pdbx_description
1 polymer ?
#
loop_
_entity_poly.entity_id
_entity_poly.type
_entity_poly.pdbx_seq_one_letter_code
_entity_poly.pdbx_strand_id
1 'polypeptide(L)'
;MAERNEARTNWQGSQIKEGSRPEGRPFWEGTKEGKFLLPTGPDGTPFWYPRAYAKGTLGEVSWTESKGEGTVYTYSIHYIGPPGFSKKGDPPHIIALVDLDEGVRVMTNLVKDEANFPDVDPDQVRIGQRVRVVFDELSEDYTLPRFTPID
;
A
#
# COMPACT_ATOMS: atom_id res chain seq x y z
N MET A 1 7.39 6.70 20.20
CA MET A 1 7.55 5.64 19.19
C MET A 1 6.91 4.33 19.60
N ALA A 2 7.04 3.88 20.84
CA ALA A 2 6.42 2.63 21.33
C ALA A 2 4.88 2.63 21.26
N GLU A 3 4.22 3.69 21.71
CA GLU A 3 2.74 3.78 21.71
C GLU A 3 2.11 3.81 20.32
N ARG A 4 2.83 4.31 19.33
CA ARG A 4 2.37 4.36 17.94
C ARG A 4 2.31 2.97 17.30
N ASN A 5 3.21 2.08 17.71
CA ASN A 5 3.35 0.75 17.10
C ASN A 5 2.38 -0.29 17.68
N GLU A 6 1.98 -0.18 18.94
CA GLU A 6 1.14 -1.20 19.58
C GLU A 6 -0.27 -1.30 19.02
N ALA A 7 -0.93 -0.18 18.75
CA ALA A 7 -2.27 -0.18 18.16
C ALA A 7 -2.28 -0.62 16.70
N ARG A 8 -1.21 -0.32 15.95
CA ARG A 8 -1.07 -0.69 14.54
C ARG A 8 -0.63 -2.15 14.36
N THR A 9 0.27 -2.65 15.20
CA THR A 9 0.76 -4.03 15.13
C THR A 9 -0.32 -5.05 15.49
N ASN A 10 -1.21 -4.74 16.41
CA ASN A 10 -2.29 -5.65 16.79
C ASN A 10 -3.30 -5.91 15.68
N TRP A 11 -3.53 -4.94 14.80
CA TRP A 11 -4.43 -5.12 13.66
C TRP A 11 -3.76 -5.90 12.53
N GLN A 12 -2.52 -5.62 12.24
CA GLN A 12 -1.83 -6.18 11.07
C GLN A 12 -1.12 -7.50 11.35
N GLY A 13 -0.66 -7.73 12.55
CA GLY A 13 -0.06 -8.99 12.95
C GLY A 13 -0.98 -10.19 12.84
N SER A 14 -2.31 -9.97 12.76
CA SER A 14 -3.27 -11.05 12.55
C SER A 14 -3.53 -11.37 11.08
N GLN A 15 -3.20 -10.48 10.15
CA GLN A 15 -3.58 -10.62 8.75
C GLN A 15 -2.40 -10.95 7.82
N ILE A 16 -1.21 -10.50 8.16
CA ILE A 16 -0.01 -10.78 7.38
C ILE A 16 0.82 -11.79 8.17
N LYS A 17 0.42 -13.04 8.13
CA LYS A 17 1.19 -14.12 8.73
C LYS A 17 2.23 -14.64 7.73
N GLU A 18 3.43 -14.87 8.23
CA GLU A 18 4.47 -15.52 7.47
C GLU A 18 3.94 -16.83 6.85
N GLY A 19 4.14 -16.99 5.55
CA GLY A 19 3.70 -18.17 4.83
C GLY A 19 2.26 -18.17 4.31
N SER A 20 1.49 -17.10 4.54
CA SER A 20 0.09 -17.07 4.08
C SER A 20 -0.06 -17.13 2.56
N ARG A 21 0.87 -16.53 1.80
CA ARG A 21 0.90 -16.59 0.32
C ARG A 21 2.33 -16.41 -0.19
N PRO A 22 2.99 -17.49 -0.58
CA PRO A 22 4.39 -17.41 -1.03
C PRO A 22 4.59 -16.53 -2.27
N GLU A 23 3.59 -16.41 -3.14
CA GLU A 23 3.63 -15.55 -4.32
C GLU A 23 3.70 -14.05 -4.02
N GLY A 24 3.30 -13.62 -2.84
CA GLY A 24 3.41 -12.23 -2.39
C GLY A 24 4.68 -11.92 -1.61
N ARG A 25 5.49 -12.92 -1.29
CA ARG A 25 6.68 -12.73 -0.45
C ARG A 25 7.69 -11.72 -1.01
N PRO A 26 8.04 -11.74 -2.31
CA PRO A 26 8.98 -10.76 -2.85
C PRO A 26 8.49 -9.32 -2.71
N PHE A 27 7.19 -9.07 -2.79
CA PHE A 27 6.61 -7.76 -2.58
C PHE A 27 6.89 -7.26 -1.15
N TRP A 28 6.62 -8.07 -0.13
CA TRP A 28 6.82 -7.69 1.27
C TRP A 28 8.30 -7.58 1.65
N GLU A 29 9.15 -8.40 1.07
CA GLU A 29 10.60 -8.26 1.23
C GLU A 29 11.09 -6.96 0.59
N GLY A 30 10.56 -6.60 -0.59
CA GLY A 30 10.87 -5.35 -1.25
C GLY A 30 10.48 -4.13 -0.44
N THR A 31 9.32 -4.13 0.21
CA THR A 31 8.90 -2.99 1.04
C THR A 31 9.84 -2.72 2.20
N LYS A 32 10.44 -3.74 2.79
CA LYS A 32 11.45 -3.58 3.85
C LYS A 32 12.70 -2.88 3.34
N GLU A 33 13.00 -3.01 2.06
CA GLU A 33 14.12 -2.35 1.39
C GLU A 33 13.74 -0.97 0.80
N GLY A 34 12.53 -0.51 1.03
CA GLY A 34 12.03 0.73 0.46
C GLY A 34 11.72 0.64 -1.04
N LYS A 35 11.37 -0.55 -1.52
CA LYS A 35 11.05 -0.81 -2.94
C LYS A 35 9.61 -1.24 -3.09
N PHE A 36 8.92 -0.65 -4.06
CA PHE A 36 7.59 -1.08 -4.47
C PHE A 36 7.72 -1.99 -5.69
N LEU A 37 7.69 -3.30 -5.45
CA LEU A 37 7.89 -4.29 -6.51
C LEU A 37 6.55 -4.70 -7.13
N LEU A 38 6.51 -4.76 -8.45
CA LEU A 38 5.34 -5.21 -9.22
C LEU A 38 5.60 -6.59 -9.81
N PRO A 39 4.68 -7.56 -9.61
CA PRO A 39 4.76 -8.82 -10.34
C PRO A 39 4.60 -8.56 -11.84
N THR A 40 5.44 -9.21 -12.64
CA THR A 40 5.58 -8.92 -14.06
C THR A 40 5.52 -10.22 -14.85
N GLY A 41 4.73 -10.25 -15.90
CA GLY A 41 4.60 -11.41 -16.78
C GLY A 41 5.78 -11.59 -17.73
N PRO A 42 5.81 -12.72 -18.48
CA PRO A 42 6.90 -13.01 -19.42
C PRO A 42 7.07 -11.97 -20.53
N ASP A 43 6.00 -11.24 -20.85
CA ASP A 43 6.00 -10.15 -21.85
C ASP A 43 6.51 -8.81 -21.31
N GLY A 44 6.91 -8.76 -20.03
CA GLY A 44 7.34 -7.53 -19.37
C GLY A 44 6.21 -6.66 -18.85
N THR A 45 4.96 -7.10 -18.93
CA THR A 45 3.80 -6.34 -18.48
C THR A 45 3.58 -6.56 -16.98
N PRO A 46 3.62 -5.51 -16.14
CA PRO A 46 3.28 -5.63 -14.73
C PRO A 46 1.78 -5.85 -14.54
N PHE A 47 1.42 -6.52 -13.46
CA PHE A 47 0.03 -6.75 -13.07
C PHE A 47 -0.14 -6.60 -11.55
N TRP A 48 -1.39 -6.64 -11.09
CA TRP A 48 -1.74 -6.59 -9.68
C TRP A 48 -3.01 -7.41 -9.44
N TYR A 49 -3.13 -8.23 -8.46
CA TYR A 49 -2.22 -8.53 -7.32
C TYR A 49 -1.24 -9.66 -7.64
N PRO A 50 -0.21 -9.90 -6.75
CA PRO A 50 0.73 -11.02 -6.92
C PRO A 50 0.02 -12.37 -7.05
N ARG A 51 0.46 -13.15 -8.04
CA ARG A 51 -0.06 -14.50 -8.33
C ARG A 51 1.10 -15.41 -8.70
N ALA A 52 0.89 -16.71 -8.57
CA ALA A 52 1.90 -17.70 -8.95
C ALA A 52 2.24 -17.67 -10.45
N TYR A 53 1.26 -17.30 -11.28
CA TYR A 53 1.41 -17.21 -12.73
C TYR A 53 0.86 -15.90 -13.26
N ALA A 54 1.44 -15.42 -14.34
CA ALA A 54 0.96 -14.22 -15.01
C ALA A 54 -0.44 -14.45 -15.62
N LYS A 55 -1.25 -13.39 -15.60
CA LYS A 55 -2.62 -13.42 -16.14
C LYS A 55 -2.62 -13.83 -17.62
N GLY A 56 -3.47 -14.76 -17.97
CA GLY A 56 -3.65 -15.22 -19.35
C GLY A 56 -2.55 -16.16 -19.86
N THR A 57 -1.58 -16.50 -19.03
CA THR A 57 -0.51 -17.44 -19.36
C THR A 57 -0.18 -18.32 -18.15
N LEU A 58 0.53 -19.43 -18.39
CA LEU A 58 1.17 -20.21 -17.34
C LEU A 58 2.64 -19.82 -17.14
N GLY A 59 3.01 -18.66 -17.67
CA GLY A 59 4.38 -18.18 -17.62
C GLY A 59 4.84 -17.74 -16.24
N GLU A 60 6.13 -17.80 -16.02
CA GLU A 60 6.77 -17.38 -14.78
C GLU A 60 6.58 -15.90 -14.51
N VAL A 61 6.46 -15.57 -13.23
CA VAL A 61 6.38 -14.20 -12.75
C VAL A 61 7.76 -13.72 -12.34
N SER A 62 8.17 -12.59 -12.90
CA SER A 62 9.32 -11.81 -12.45
C SER A 62 8.85 -10.59 -11.68
N TRP A 63 9.78 -9.78 -11.18
CA TRP A 63 9.47 -8.60 -10.37
C TRP A 63 10.18 -7.37 -10.92
N THR A 64 9.43 -6.29 -11.07
CA THR A 64 9.92 -5.01 -11.57
C THR A 64 9.75 -3.95 -10.50
N GLU A 65 10.77 -3.16 -10.24
CA GLU A 65 10.69 -2.04 -9.31
C GLU A 65 9.89 -0.91 -9.95
N SER A 66 8.79 -0.52 -9.30
CA SER A 66 8.01 0.66 -9.65
C SER A 66 8.74 1.92 -9.20
N LYS A 67 8.56 3.01 -9.94
CA LYS A 67 8.97 4.35 -9.49
C LYS A 67 8.20 4.80 -8.24
N GLY A 68 7.10 4.10 -7.92
CA GLY A 68 6.28 4.41 -6.78
C GLY A 68 5.44 5.67 -6.93
N GLU A 69 5.24 6.15 -8.15
CA GLU A 69 4.44 7.34 -8.43
C GLU A 69 3.18 6.97 -9.22
N GLY A 70 2.12 7.73 -8.99
CA GLY A 70 0.86 7.50 -9.66
C GLY A 70 -0.12 8.63 -9.46
N THR A 71 -1.37 8.37 -9.85
CA THR A 71 -2.45 9.32 -9.82
C THR A 71 -3.66 8.73 -9.11
N VAL A 72 -4.29 9.48 -8.24
CA VAL A 72 -5.52 9.05 -7.56
C VAL A 72 -6.63 8.87 -8.59
N TYR A 73 -7.07 7.62 -8.74
CA TYR A 73 -8.21 7.28 -9.59
C TYR A 73 -9.53 7.54 -8.88
N THR A 74 -9.64 7.10 -7.64
CA THR A 74 -10.79 7.34 -6.77
C THR A 74 -10.40 7.17 -5.30
N TYR A 75 -11.24 7.65 -4.40
CA TYR A 75 -11.02 7.50 -2.96
C TYR A 75 -12.33 7.37 -2.20
N SER A 76 -12.22 6.93 -0.96
CA SER A 76 -13.33 6.83 -0.02
C SER A 76 -12.88 7.32 1.35
N ILE A 77 -13.76 8.05 2.02
CA ILE A 77 -13.51 8.61 3.35
C ILE A 77 -14.24 7.74 4.37
N HIS A 78 -13.47 7.13 5.25
CA HIS A 78 -13.99 6.24 6.29
C HIS A 78 -13.97 6.95 7.64
N TYR A 79 -15.13 7.35 8.11
CA TYR A 79 -15.30 7.99 9.42
C TYR A 79 -15.35 6.99 10.56
N ILE A 80 -15.63 5.73 10.27
CA ILE A 80 -15.68 4.63 11.23
C ILE A 80 -14.85 3.49 10.66
N GLY A 81 -13.76 3.16 11.33
CA GLY A 81 -12.91 2.02 10.96
C GLY A 81 -13.39 0.70 11.56
N PRO A 82 -12.79 -0.42 11.15
CA PRO A 82 -13.04 -1.71 11.78
C PRO A 82 -12.74 -1.67 13.28
N PRO A 83 -13.35 -2.56 14.08
CA PRO A 83 -13.07 -2.64 15.52
C PRO A 83 -11.55 -2.77 15.78
N GLY A 84 -11.04 -1.94 16.67
CA GLY A 84 -9.61 -1.88 16.98
C GLY A 84 -8.76 -1.02 16.04
N PHE A 85 -9.33 -0.53 14.95
CA PHE A 85 -8.61 0.27 13.95
C PHE A 85 -8.73 1.78 14.18
N SER A 86 -9.93 2.22 14.53
CA SER A 86 -10.18 3.61 14.90
C SER A 86 -11.10 3.69 16.11
N LYS A 87 -10.99 4.78 16.85
CA LYS A 87 -11.86 5.12 17.98
C LYS A 87 -12.78 6.25 17.58
N LYS A 88 -13.90 6.39 18.30
CA LYS A 88 -14.80 7.53 18.11
C LYS A 88 -14.03 8.84 18.35
N GLY A 89 -14.04 9.73 17.36
CA GLY A 89 -13.32 11.00 17.40
C GLY A 89 -11.95 11.00 16.71
N ASP A 90 -11.47 9.86 16.24
CA ASP A 90 -10.27 9.80 15.40
C ASP A 90 -10.54 10.49 14.05
N PRO A 91 -9.48 11.05 13.43
CA PRO A 91 -9.60 11.55 12.07
C PRO A 91 -10.07 10.47 11.10
N PRO A 92 -10.82 10.83 10.05
CA PRO A 92 -11.24 9.86 9.06
C PRO A 92 -10.05 9.22 8.34
N HIS A 93 -10.20 7.97 7.95
CA HIS A 93 -9.22 7.22 7.19
C HIS A 93 -9.53 7.30 5.70
N ILE A 94 -8.54 7.63 4.89
CA ILE A 94 -8.69 7.78 3.44
C ILE A 94 -8.13 6.56 2.73
N ILE A 95 -9.01 5.80 2.10
CA ILE A 95 -8.62 4.69 1.22
C ILE A 95 -8.72 5.16 -0.22
N ALA A 96 -7.72 4.87 -1.02
CA ALA A 96 -7.66 5.29 -2.42
C ALA A 96 -7.29 4.14 -3.36
N LEU A 97 -7.75 4.23 -4.59
CA LEU A 97 -7.21 3.49 -5.72
C LEU A 97 -6.27 4.43 -6.48
N VAL A 98 -5.05 3.99 -6.67
CA VAL A 98 -3.99 4.74 -7.35
C VAL A 98 -3.62 4.02 -8.63
N ASP A 99 -3.64 4.74 -9.74
CA ASP A 99 -3.08 4.28 -11.01
C ASP A 99 -1.59 4.63 -11.03
N LEU A 100 -0.76 3.60 -10.89
CA LEU A 100 0.68 3.76 -11.00
C LEU A 100 1.08 4.08 -12.45
N ASP A 101 2.18 4.80 -12.61
CA ASP A 101 2.68 5.19 -13.94
C ASP A 101 3.03 3.97 -14.81
N GLU A 102 3.29 2.81 -14.19
CA GLU A 102 3.51 1.54 -14.89
C GLU A 102 2.22 0.87 -15.42
N GLY A 103 1.05 1.49 -15.20
CA GLY A 103 -0.22 1.03 -15.77
C GLY A 103 -0.98 0.02 -14.93
N VAL A 104 -0.64 -0.14 -13.66
CA VAL A 104 -1.39 -0.99 -12.73
C VAL A 104 -2.12 -0.15 -11.68
N ARG A 105 -3.26 -0.63 -11.22
CA ARG A 105 -4.07 0.00 -10.19
C ARG A 105 -3.89 -0.73 -8.87
N VAL A 106 -3.56 0.02 -7.83
CA VAL A 106 -3.34 -0.51 -6.48
C VAL A 106 -4.26 0.18 -5.48
N MET A 107 -4.71 -0.57 -4.47
CA MET A 107 -5.45 -0.01 -3.35
C MET A 107 -4.48 0.34 -2.23
N THR A 108 -4.65 1.53 -1.67
CA THR A 108 -3.79 2.06 -0.63
C THR A 108 -4.57 3.01 0.28
N ASN A 109 -3.90 3.58 1.26
CA ASN A 109 -4.41 4.74 1.99
C ASN A 109 -3.51 5.96 1.74
N LEU A 110 -4.10 7.14 1.85
CA LEU A 110 -3.40 8.39 1.65
C LEU A 110 -3.00 8.98 3.00
N VAL A 111 -1.72 9.30 3.13
CA VAL A 111 -1.13 9.93 4.31
C VAL A 111 -0.56 11.29 3.96
N LYS A 112 -0.50 12.17 4.96
CA LYS A 112 -0.07 13.55 4.78
C LYS A 112 1.43 13.66 4.53
N ASP A 113 2.21 12.88 5.25
CA ASP A 113 3.66 12.87 5.18
C ASP A 113 4.25 11.59 5.79
N GLU A 114 5.56 11.47 5.78
CA GLU A 114 6.31 10.36 6.36
C GLU A 114 6.55 10.51 7.88
N ALA A 115 6.24 11.68 8.44
CA ALA A 115 6.35 11.90 9.86
C ALA A 115 5.07 11.43 10.57
N ASN A 116 5.11 10.24 11.17
CA ASN A 116 4.00 9.60 11.85
C ASN A 116 2.86 9.08 10.95
N PHE A 117 2.93 9.26 9.63
CA PHE A 117 1.94 8.78 8.66
C PHE A 117 0.48 9.13 9.02
N PRO A 118 0.17 10.39 9.40
CA PRO A 118 -1.21 10.77 9.64
C PRO A 118 -2.00 10.72 8.34
N ASP A 119 -3.30 10.40 8.43
CA ASP A 119 -4.16 10.48 7.26
C ASP A 119 -4.20 11.90 6.69
N VAL A 120 -4.31 12.00 5.37
CA VAL A 120 -4.49 13.29 4.70
C VAL A 120 -5.85 13.86 5.06
N ASP A 121 -5.95 15.20 5.13
CA ASP A 121 -7.23 15.84 5.40
C ASP A 121 -8.22 15.59 4.26
N PRO A 122 -9.47 15.17 4.54
CA PRO A 122 -10.45 14.86 3.50
C PRO A 122 -10.65 15.97 2.47
N ASP A 123 -10.56 17.22 2.90
CA ASP A 123 -10.73 18.39 2.03
C ASP A 123 -9.55 18.61 1.06
N GLN A 124 -8.45 17.90 1.27
CA GLN A 124 -7.24 18.01 0.45
C GLN A 124 -7.05 16.85 -0.52
N VAL A 125 -7.98 15.89 -0.51
CA VAL A 125 -7.94 14.75 -1.44
C VAL A 125 -8.76 15.09 -2.68
N ARG A 126 -8.20 14.80 -3.85
CA ARG A 126 -8.93 14.95 -5.12
C ARG A 126 -8.56 13.86 -6.11
N ILE A 127 -9.52 13.51 -6.95
CA ILE A 127 -9.28 12.65 -8.12
C ILE A 127 -8.30 13.37 -9.06
N GLY A 128 -7.34 12.62 -9.61
CA GLY A 128 -6.31 13.16 -10.48
C GLY A 128 -5.07 13.70 -9.76
N GLN A 129 -5.07 13.68 -8.42
CA GLN A 129 -3.93 14.12 -7.62
C GLN A 129 -2.73 13.20 -7.80
N ARG A 130 -1.54 13.79 -7.97
CA ARG A 130 -0.29 13.04 -8.03
C ARG A 130 0.14 12.62 -6.64
N VAL A 131 0.56 11.36 -6.52
CA VAL A 131 0.99 10.76 -5.26
C VAL A 131 2.25 9.92 -5.47
N ARG A 132 2.98 9.72 -4.39
CA ARG A 132 4.14 8.82 -4.36
C ARG A 132 4.06 7.88 -3.16
N VAL A 133 4.68 6.73 -3.30
CA VAL A 133 4.77 5.74 -2.23
C VAL A 133 5.67 6.24 -1.10
N VAL A 134 5.26 5.93 0.12
CA VAL A 134 6.06 6.07 1.34
C VAL A 134 5.97 4.76 2.11
N PHE A 135 6.99 4.44 2.89
CA PHE A 135 7.09 3.15 3.56
C PHE A 135 6.99 3.34 5.08
N ASP A 136 5.90 2.82 5.65
CA ASP A 136 5.61 2.86 7.07
C ASP A 136 6.08 1.56 7.73
N GLU A 137 7.22 1.61 8.40
CA GLU A 137 7.75 0.47 9.15
C GLU A 137 6.90 0.24 10.40
N LEU A 138 6.10 -0.82 10.38
CA LEU A 138 5.17 -1.16 11.46
C LEU A 138 5.83 -2.02 12.53
N SER A 139 6.71 -2.91 12.11
CA SER A 139 7.47 -3.82 12.97
C SER A 139 8.75 -4.26 12.25
N GLU A 140 9.56 -5.06 12.91
CA GLU A 140 10.73 -5.68 12.29
C GLU A 140 10.35 -6.59 11.10
N ASP A 141 9.13 -7.13 11.12
CA ASP A 141 8.67 -8.07 10.10
C ASP A 141 7.94 -7.41 8.93
N TYR A 142 7.29 -6.25 9.15
CA TYR A 142 6.41 -5.66 8.16
C TYR A 142 6.62 -4.16 7.97
N THR A 143 6.75 -3.78 6.70
CA THR A 143 6.72 -2.38 6.25
C THR A 143 5.54 -2.22 5.31
N LEU A 144 4.63 -1.32 5.63
CA LEU A 144 3.43 -1.08 4.84
C LEU A 144 3.65 0.08 3.86
N PRO A 145 3.47 -0.14 2.56
CA PRO A 145 3.48 0.96 1.60
C PRO A 145 2.19 1.78 1.75
N ARG A 146 2.35 3.09 1.81
CA ARG A 146 1.27 4.07 1.80
C ARG A 146 1.59 5.09 0.72
N PHE A 147 0.66 5.98 0.41
CA PHE A 147 0.89 7.02 -0.58
C PHE A 147 0.65 8.41 0.01
N THR A 148 1.44 9.37 -0.44
CA THR A 148 1.32 10.78 -0.03
C THR A 148 1.25 11.69 -1.26
N PRO A 149 0.47 12.80 -1.20
CA PRO A 149 0.46 13.79 -2.27
C PRO A 149 1.85 14.37 -2.54
N ILE A 150 2.17 14.60 -3.82
CA ILE A 150 3.43 15.20 -4.23
C ILE A 150 3.32 16.72 -4.33
N ASP A 151 2.13 17.22 -4.65
CA ASP A 151 1.82 18.62 -4.89
C ASP A 151 0.86 19.22 -3.86
#